data_259eb47e580b585900b5154efde6ebe9
#
_entry.id   259eb47e580b585900b5154efde6ebe9
#
_cell.length_a   1.000
_cell.length_b   1.000
_cell.length_c   1.000
_cell.angle_alpha   90.00
_cell.angle_beta   90.00
_cell.angle_gamma   90.00
#
_symmetry.space_group_name_H-M   'P 1'
#
loop_
_entity.id
_entity.type
_entity.pdbx_description
1 polymer ?
#
loop_
_entity_poly.entity_id
_entity_poly.type
_entity_poly.pdbx_seq_one_letter_code
_entity_poly.pdbx_strand_id
1 'polypeptide(L)'
;MLRFFLACTLLFPCLANAGSDINPASCQRIAMGPGPDDMHLQSLAVPRLIISSHDRRHFRNHGNLYALPLDSLKAGIMARTGEPDGFTLRPHGLDLTQRDGRWWLYVINHDKELFSDQHTLVIYEVVGDTLIFQQELHSPLLTAPNDVAVADNGDIYVTNEREDGASIAEFLFLQRKANVVVYRPQLGWRIAADDLAVANGILIQGNTVWITQTLGEGLRRYQRTSDGRLTQMAQLGNLSLLDSITVRDNGHFLIPAYPSLPNFLLHWQLPGQRSPTKIYDVDPQTGQGSVIFADSGRTISAVSTALAIKDQLYLGQIFDAFVLRCPLPQ
;
A
#
# COMPACT_ATOMS: atom_id res chain seq x y z
N MET A 1 -51.96 -37.56 -8.03
CA MET A 1 -50.81 -36.78 -8.49
C MET A 1 -50.11 -36.17 -7.27
N LEU A 2 -49.06 -36.81 -6.82
CA LEU A 2 -48.32 -36.44 -5.61
C LEU A 2 -47.03 -35.69 -6.05
N ARG A 3 -46.95 -34.39 -5.75
CA ARG A 3 -45.75 -33.57 -6.07
C ARG A 3 -44.77 -33.68 -4.89
N PHE A 4 -43.66 -34.37 -5.11
CA PHE A 4 -42.51 -34.34 -4.21
C PHE A 4 -41.76 -33.04 -4.44
N PHE A 5 -41.69 -32.16 -3.41
CA PHE A 5 -40.76 -31.08 -3.34
C PHE A 5 -39.44 -31.63 -2.77
N LEU A 6 -38.42 -31.69 -3.59
CA LEU A 6 -37.06 -32.01 -3.15
C LEU A 6 -36.43 -30.71 -2.64
N ALA A 7 -36.35 -30.55 -1.33
CA ALA A 7 -35.60 -29.46 -0.71
C ALA A 7 -34.10 -29.79 -0.78
N CYS A 8 -33.41 -29.12 -1.69
CA CYS A 8 -31.95 -29.19 -1.79
C CYS A 8 -31.34 -28.26 -0.72
N THR A 9 -31.01 -28.80 0.43
CA THR A 9 -30.24 -28.13 1.48
C THR A 9 -28.79 -28.01 0.99
N LEU A 10 -28.41 -26.83 0.47
CA LEU A 10 -27.03 -26.48 0.23
C LEU A 10 -26.31 -26.34 1.57
N LEU A 11 -25.65 -27.41 1.98
CA LEU A 11 -24.64 -27.38 3.04
C LEU A 11 -23.47 -26.51 2.53
N PHE A 12 -23.45 -25.25 2.89
CA PHE A 12 -22.23 -24.45 2.79
C PHE A 12 -21.21 -25.07 3.77
N PRO A 13 -20.03 -25.50 3.29
CA PRO A 13 -18.98 -25.89 4.21
C PRO A 13 -18.62 -24.64 5.02
N CYS A 14 -18.75 -24.77 6.33
CA CYS A 14 -18.21 -23.85 7.31
C CYS A 14 -16.68 -23.86 7.08
N LEU A 15 -16.16 -22.88 6.33
CA LEU A 15 -14.72 -22.66 6.21
C LEU A 15 -14.23 -22.44 7.64
N ALA A 16 -13.56 -23.43 8.19
CA ALA A 16 -12.84 -23.30 9.44
C ALA A 16 -11.94 -22.08 9.29
N ASN A 17 -12.19 -21.05 10.10
CA ASN A 17 -11.27 -19.94 10.26
C ASN A 17 -9.94 -20.55 10.71
N ALA A 18 -8.94 -20.56 9.84
CA ALA A 18 -7.56 -20.67 10.29
C ALA A 18 -7.40 -19.50 11.28
N GLY A 19 -7.20 -19.82 12.57
CA GLY A 19 -7.16 -18.82 13.61
C GLY A 19 -6.09 -17.81 13.28
N SER A 20 -6.43 -16.53 13.32
CA SER A 20 -5.42 -15.47 13.27
C SER A 20 -4.70 -15.45 14.60
N ASP A 21 -3.38 -15.27 14.57
CA ASP A 21 -2.54 -15.22 15.79
C ASP A 21 -2.87 -13.99 16.65
N ILE A 22 -3.41 -12.94 16.03
CA ILE A 22 -3.74 -11.67 16.69
C ILE A 22 -5.26 -11.53 16.83
N ASN A 23 -5.71 -11.32 18.08
CA ASN A 23 -7.11 -11.01 18.35
C ASN A 23 -7.38 -9.51 18.06
N PRO A 24 -8.27 -9.16 17.10
CA PRO A 24 -8.59 -7.77 16.81
C PRO A 24 -9.08 -6.95 18.01
N ALA A 25 -9.70 -7.61 19.00
CA ALA A 25 -10.19 -6.93 20.22
C ALA A 25 -9.06 -6.44 21.15
N SER A 26 -7.84 -6.96 21.00
CA SER A 26 -6.67 -6.49 21.76
C SER A 26 -6.00 -5.26 21.16
N CYS A 27 -6.46 -4.80 20.01
CA CYS A 27 -5.84 -3.69 19.28
C CYS A 27 -6.35 -2.33 19.76
N GLN A 28 -5.47 -1.33 19.66
CA GLN A 28 -5.74 0.06 20.00
C GLN A 28 -5.88 0.91 18.72
N ARG A 29 -6.92 1.73 18.64
CA ARG A 29 -7.05 2.75 17.60
C ARG A 29 -6.25 4.01 17.96
N ILE A 30 -5.49 4.51 17.01
CA ILE A 30 -4.75 5.77 17.12
C ILE A 30 -5.39 6.73 16.11
N ALA A 31 -6.13 7.71 16.61
CA ALA A 31 -6.85 8.68 15.77
C ALA A 31 -5.88 9.56 14.96
N MET A 32 -6.24 9.81 13.69
CA MET A 32 -5.54 10.73 12.79
C MET A 32 -6.44 11.19 11.65
N GLY A 33 -5.89 11.74 10.56
CA GLY A 33 -6.66 12.06 9.37
C GLY A 33 -7.24 10.83 8.66
N PRO A 34 -8.23 11.02 7.76
CA PRO A 34 -8.86 9.94 7.02
C PRO A 34 -7.88 9.28 6.05
N GLY A 35 -8.03 7.99 5.84
CA GLY A 35 -7.23 7.21 4.91
C GLY A 35 -5.72 7.23 5.21
N PRO A 36 -5.28 6.81 6.42
CA PRO A 36 -3.86 6.56 6.69
C PRO A 36 -3.43 5.32 5.92
N ASP A 37 -3.01 5.53 4.69
CA ASP A 37 -2.93 4.50 3.66
C ASP A 37 -1.60 3.77 3.69
N ASP A 38 -0.49 4.51 3.66
CA ASP A 38 0.84 3.93 3.68
C ASP A 38 1.70 4.52 4.79
N MET A 39 2.67 3.74 5.29
CA MET A 39 3.51 4.14 6.42
C MET A 39 4.90 3.55 6.39
N HIS A 40 5.90 4.36 6.78
CA HIS A 40 7.28 3.95 6.92
C HIS A 40 7.86 4.32 8.28
N LEU A 41 8.74 3.46 8.79
CA LEU A 41 9.47 3.71 10.04
C LEU A 41 10.64 4.66 9.81
N GLN A 42 10.64 5.78 10.50
CA GLN A 42 11.83 6.61 10.67
C GLN A 42 12.56 6.21 11.94
N SER A 43 13.71 5.56 11.77
CA SER A 43 14.53 5.06 12.88
C SER A 43 15.37 6.20 13.47
N LEU A 44 14.82 6.87 14.46
CA LEU A 44 15.44 7.93 15.25
C LEU A 44 15.71 7.45 16.69
N ALA A 45 16.30 8.30 17.52
CA ALA A 45 16.42 8.04 18.97
C ALA A 45 15.04 7.77 19.61
N VAL A 46 14.01 8.55 19.22
CA VAL A 46 12.60 8.23 19.44
C VAL A 46 12.03 7.87 18.07
N PRO A 47 11.82 6.57 17.79
CA PRO A 47 11.31 6.14 16.49
C PRO A 47 9.88 6.63 16.24
N ARG A 48 9.56 6.89 14.97
CA ARG A 48 8.21 7.30 14.58
C ARG A 48 7.81 6.70 13.22
N LEU A 49 6.53 6.62 12.97
CA LEU A 49 6.01 6.37 11.63
C LEU A 49 5.79 7.70 10.90
N ILE A 50 6.15 7.74 9.63
CA ILE A 50 5.66 8.75 8.68
C ILE A 50 4.54 8.09 7.89
N ILE A 51 3.38 8.75 7.82
CA ILE A 51 2.14 8.16 7.32
C ILE A 51 1.51 9.10 6.31
N SER A 52 1.17 8.57 5.13
CA SER A 52 0.32 9.28 4.16
C SER A 52 -1.14 9.19 4.57
N SER A 53 -1.89 10.29 4.44
CA SER A 53 -3.30 10.34 4.80
C SER A 53 -4.08 11.20 3.83
N HIS A 54 -5.09 10.61 3.19
CA HIS A 54 -5.96 11.30 2.25
C HIS A 54 -7.38 10.72 2.26
N ASP A 55 -8.39 11.59 2.23
CA ASP A 55 -9.79 11.17 2.14
C ASP A 55 -10.13 10.64 0.74
N ARG A 56 -10.01 9.33 0.56
CA ARG A 56 -10.24 8.63 -0.71
C ARG A 56 -11.71 8.64 -1.14
N ARG A 57 -12.65 8.97 -0.27
CA ARG A 57 -14.06 9.15 -0.62
C ARG A 57 -14.36 10.55 -1.13
N HIS A 58 -13.59 11.53 -0.68
CA HIS A 58 -13.67 12.93 -1.08
C HIS A 58 -12.32 13.40 -1.63
N PHE A 59 -11.89 12.77 -2.69
CA PHE A 59 -10.54 12.89 -3.26
C PHE A 59 -10.15 14.32 -3.68
N ARG A 60 -11.10 15.27 -3.76
CA ARG A 60 -10.80 16.71 -3.93
C ARG A 60 -10.23 17.36 -2.67
N ASN A 61 -10.43 16.75 -1.51
CA ASN A 61 -9.86 17.24 -0.26
C ASN A 61 -8.34 17.15 -0.31
N HIS A 62 -7.67 18.05 0.40
CA HIS A 62 -6.23 17.95 0.59
C HIS A 62 -5.93 16.82 1.59
N GLY A 63 -4.88 16.09 1.34
CA GLY A 63 -4.31 15.14 2.27
C GLY A 63 -3.19 15.74 3.12
N ASN A 64 -2.66 14.95 4.01
CA ASN A 64 -1.56 15.33 4.90
C ASN A 64 -0.56 14.19 5.05
N LEU A 65 0.62 14.54 5.51
CA LEU A 65 1.64 13.61 5.99
C LEU A 65 1.71 13.75 7.51
N TYR A 66 1.65 12.63 8.21
CA TYR A 66 1.66 12.58 9.67
C TYR A 66 2.96 11.99 10.20
N ALA A 67 3.42 12.50 11.34
CA ALA A 67 4.37 11.80 12.19
C ALA A 67 3.61 11.17 13.36
N LEU A 68 3.87 9.89 13.63
CA LEU A 68 3.37 9.17 14.78
C LEU A 68 4.55 8.66 15.62
N PRO A 69 5.00 9.41 16.65
CA PRO A 69 6.01 8.94 17.57
C PRO A 69 5.53 7.68 18.32
N LEU A 70 6.40 6.67 18.41
CA LEU A 70 6.02 5.35 18.94
C LEU A 70 5.97 5.31 20.49
N ASP A 71 6.51 6.30 21.16
CA ASP A 71 6.45 6.46 22.63
C ASP A 71 5.15 7.10 23.10
N SER A 72 4.69 8.15 22.42
CA SER A 72 3.51 8.93 22.80
C SER A 72 2.24 8.45 22.14
N LEU A 73 2.33 7.81 20.96
CA LEU A 73 1.21 7.38 20.10
C LEU A 73 0.25 8.52 19.74
N LYS A 74 0.76 9.74 19.67
CA LYS A 74 0.00 10.93 19.28
C LYS A 74 0.41 11.38 17.88
N ALA A 75 -0.43 11.10 16.89
CA ALA A 75 -0.17 11.53 15.53
C ALA A 75 -0.28 13.05 15.40
N GLY A 76 0.68 13.67 14.71
CA GLY A 76 0.71 15.08 14.37
C GLY A 76 0.93 15.31 12.88
N ILE A 77 0.28 16.32 12.31
CA ILE A 77 0.53 16.73 10.93
C ILE A 77 1.94 17.31 10.86
N MET A 78 2.73 16.84 9.89
CA MET A 78 4.06 17.39 9.62
C MET A 78 3.93 18.75 8.92
N ALA A 79 4.69 19.73 9.38
CA ALA A 79 4.80 21.01 8.70
C ALA A 79 5.47 20.82 7.32
N ARG A 80 5.02 21.58 6.32
CA ARG A 80 5.60 21.54 4.97
C ARG A 80 6.02 22.95 4.56
N THR A 81 7.15 23.06 3.87
CA THR A 81 7.71 24.35 3.44
C THR A 81 8.43 24.22 2.11
N GLY A 82 8.51 25.31 1.36
CA GLY A 82 9.20 25.38 0.06
C GLY A 82 8.37 24.86 -1.11
N GLU A 83 7.12 24.48 -0.91
CA GLU A 83 6.22 24.07 -1.99
C GLU A 83 5.87 25.24 -2.92
N PRO A 84 5.65 25.00 -4.21
CA PRO A 84 5.20 26.04 -5.15
C PRO A 84 3.84 26.64 -4.75
N ASP A 85 3.58 27.87 -5.17
CA ASP A 85 2.27 28.50 -4.98
C ASP A 85 1.16 27.67 -5.62
N GLY A 86 0.07 27.44 -4.86
CA GLY A 86 -1.06 26.64 -5.30
C GLY A 86 -0.84 25.12 -5.30
N PHE A 87 0.29 24.66 -4.77
CA PHE A 87 0.55 23.22 -4.64
C PHE A 87 -0.52 22.53 -3.77
N THR A 88 -0.98 21.37 -4.22
CA THR A 88 -1.94 20.54 -3.49
C THR A 88 -1.34 19.17 -3.25
N LEU A 89 -1.45 18.67 -2.02
CA LEU A 89 -0.99 17.34 -1.65
C LEU A 89 -2.18 16.41 -1.44
N ARG A 90 -2.17 15.28 -2.15
CA ARG A 90 -3.07 14.13 -1.98
C ARG A 90 -2.20 12.87 -1.96
N PRO A 91 -1.56 12.59 -0.82
CA PRO A 91 -0.55 11.55 -0.74
C PRO A 91 -1.16 10.15 -0.85
N HIS A 92 -0.41 9.24 -1.45
CA HIS A 92 -0.68 7.81 -1.53
C HIS A 92 0.50 7.01 -1.01
N GLY A 93 1.06 6.08 -1.81
CA GLY A 93 2.25 5.35 -1.48
C GLY A 93 3.43 6.27 -1.20
N LEU A 94 4.29 5.87 -0.30
CA LEU A 94 5.48 6.62 0.06
C LEU A 94 6.67 5.69 0.32
N ASP A 95 7.88 6.22 0.14
CA ASP A 95 9.11 5.55 0.58
C ASP A 95 9.99 6.52 1.37
N LEU A 96 10.63 6.03 2.41
CA LEU A 96 11.48 6.80 3.31
C LEU A 96 12.88 6.24 3.34
N THR A 97 13.84 6.95 2.78
CA THR A 97 15.22 6.52 2.71
C THR A 97 16.16 7.43 3.49
N GLN A 98 17.27 6.89 3.96
CA GLN A 98 18.34 7.68 4.56
C GLN A 98 19.57 7.66 3.66
N ARG A 99 20.07 8.86 3.25
CA ARG A 99 21.28 9.02 2.46
C ARG A 99 22.12 10.16 3.03
N ASP A 100 23.40 9.96 3.17
CA ASP A 100 24.34 10.95 3.67
C ASP A 100 23.91 11.59 5.01
N GLY A 101 23.32 10.77 5.89
CA GLY A 101 22.79 11.21 7.18
C GLY A 101 21.49 11.99 7.13
N ARG A 102 20.92 12.22 5.96
CA ARG A 102 19.64 12.92 5.76
C ARG A 102 18.53 11.94 5.44
N TRP A 103 17.30 12.27 5.83
CA TRP A 103 16.10 11.52 5.50
C TRP A 103 15.38 12.14 4.31
N TRP A 104 15.02 11.30 3.36
CA TRP A 104 14.31 11.65 2.13
C TRP A 104 13.00 10.90 2.08
N LEU A 105 11.91 11.64 1.89
CA LEU A 105 10.57 11.10 1.74
C LEU A 105 10.12 11.29 0.29
N TYR A 106 9.75 10.20 -0.35
CA TYR A 106 9.20 10.14 -1.69
C TYR A 106 7.72 9.86 -1.57
N VAL A 107 6.87 10.64 -2.22
CA VAL A 107 5.42 10.58 -2.03
C VAL A 107 4.72 10.61 -3.37
N ILE A 108 3.90 9.63 -3.66
CA ILE A 108 2.95 9.68 -4.77
C ILE A 108 1.92 10.75 -4.44
N ASN A 109 1.76 11.71 -5.35
CA ASN A 109 0.77 12.78 -5.23
C ASN A 109 -0.26 12.69 -6.35
N HIS A 110 -1.53 12.59 -6.00
CA HIS A 110 -2.64 12.64 -6.93
C HIS A 110 -3.12 14.08 -7.07
N ASP A 111 -2.41 14.88 -7.87
CA ASP A 111 -2.65 16.34 -7.96
C ASP A 111 -4.06 16.70 -8.44
N LYS A 112 -4.70 15.85 -9.22
CA LYS A 112 -6.08 16.06 -9.68
C LYS A 112 -6.98 14.84 -9.44
N GLU A 113 -8.23 14.97 -9.83
CA GLU A 113 -9.30 13.98 -9.66
C GLU A 113 -8.90 12.57 -10.09
N LEU A 114 -9.54 11.57 -9.52
CA LEU A 114 -9.26 10.12 -9.67
C LEU A 114 -9.08 9.63 -11.14
N PHE A 115 -9.46 10.43 -12.12
CA PHE A 115 -9.40 10.12 -13.54
C PHE A 115 -8.64 11.19 -14.36
N SER A 116 -7.86 12.04 -13.70
CA SER A 116 -7.05 13.05 -14.37
C SER A 116 -5.60 12.59 -14.48
N ASP A 117 -4.99 12.94 -15.59
CA ASP A 117 -3.66 12.52 -16.04
C ASP A 117 -2.49 13.25 -15.34
N GLN A 118 -2.69 13.79 -14.13
CA GLN A 118 -1.69 14.62 -13.46
C GLN A 118 -1.33 14.06 -12.09
N HIS A 119 -0.75 12.88 -12.12
CA HIS A 119 -0.10 12.31 -10.95
C HIS A 119 1.37 12.71 -10.96
N THR A 120 1.91 12.96 -9.78
CA THR A 120 3.31 13.36 -9.62
C THR A 120 3.99 12.55 -8.52
N LEU A 121 5.30 12.58 -8.51
CA LEU A 121 6.11 12.09 -7.40
C LEU A 121 6.79 13.29 -6.74
N VAL A 122 6.50 13.52 -5.48
CA VAL A 122 7.05 14.62 -4.69
C VAL A 122 8.17 14.12 -3.79
N ILE A 123 9.25 14.88 -3.71
CA ILE A 123 10.41 14.55 -2.88
C ILE A 123 10.58 15.63 -1.81
N TYR A 124 10.63 15.22 -0.56
CA TYR A 124 10.92 16.07 0.59
C TYR A 124 12.20 15.62 1.31
N GLU A 125 12.94 16.57 1.85
CA GLU A 125 13.89 16.30 2.93
C GLU A 125 13.15 16.37 4.27
N VAL A 126 13.34 15.39 5.13
CA VAL A 126 12.70 15.34 6.46
C VAL A 126 13.65 15.91 7.50
N VAL A 127 13.34 17.08 8.03
CA VAL A 127 14.15 17.78 9.03
C VAL A 127 13.32 18.02 10.29
N GLY A 128 13.57 17.25 11.36
CA GLY A 128 12.70 17.26 12.52
C GLY A 128 11.26 16.92 12.15
N ASP A 129 10.30 17.76 12.52
CA ASP A 129 8.87 17.60 12.18
C ASP A 129 8.46 18.35 10.91
N THR A 130 9.45 18.82 10.13
CA THR A 130 9.23 19.61 8.92
C THR A 130 9.66 18.85 7.68
N LEU A 131 8.84 18.89 6.66
CA LEU A 131 9.11 18.41 5.32
C LEU A 131 9.52 19.59 4.44
N ILE A 132 10.74 19.58 3.96
CA ILE A 132 11.29 20.63 3.09
C ILE A 132 11.19 20.15 1.65
N PHE A 133 10.31 20.78 0.88
CA PHE A 133 10.12 20.48 -0.54
C PHE A 133 11.43 20.59 -1.31
N GLN A 134 11.73 19.57 -2.10
CA GLN A 134 12.95 19.53 -2.92
C GLN A 134 12.61 19.51 -4.40
N GLN A 135 11.66 18.64 -4.79
CA GLN A 135 11.36 18.44 -6.20
C GLN A 135 9.97 17.80 -6.37
N GLU A 136 9.34 18.13 -7.49
CA GLU A 136 8.18 17.43 -8.00
C GLU A 136 8.51 16.87 -9.39
N LEU A 137 8.38 15.56 -9.54
CA LEU A 137 8.66 14.84 -10.77
C LEU A 137 7.37 14.55 -11.52
N HIS A 138 7.30 14.97 -12.76
CA HIS A 138 6.15 14.80 -13.65
C HIS A 138 6.49 13.79 -14.75
N SER A 139 5.50 12.99 -15.14
CA SER A 139 5.61 12.11 -16.31
C SER A 139 4.24 11.67 -16.80
N PRO A 140 4.02 11.61 -18.12
CA PRO A 140 2.83 10.96 -18.68
C PRO A 140 2.80 9.45 -18.43
N LEU A 141 3.91 8.87 -17.97
CA LEU A 141 3.97 7.46 -17.58
C LEU A 141 3.43 7.20 -16.16
N LEU A 142 3.15 8.24 -15.37
CA LEU A 142 2.47 8.11 -14.07
C LEU A 142 0.95 8.09 -14.30
N THR A 143 0.42 6.99 -14.78
CA THR A 143 -0.97 6.88 -15.24
C THR A 143 -1.98 6.64 -14.13
N ALA A 144 -1.61 5.84 -13.14
CA ALA A 144 -2.38 5.60 -11.92
C ALA A 144 -1.41 5.08 -10.83
N PRO A 145 -0.47 5.90 -10.38
CA PRO A 145 0.58 5.47 -9.47
C PRO A 145 -0.03 5.09 -8.12
N ASN A 146 0.42 3.95 -7.58
CA ASN A 146 -0.02 3.44 -6.28
C ASN A 146 1.09 3.54 -5.25
N ASP A 147 2.23 2.90 -5.51
CA ASP A 147 3.32 2.78 -4.55
C ASP A 147 4.67 3.10 -5.17
N VAL A 148 5.65 3.44 -4.34
CA VAL A 148 6.99 3.86 -4.74
C VAL A 148 8.06 3.17 -3.91
N ALA A 149 9.16 2.78 -4.54
CA ALA A 149 10.36 2.27 -3.86
C ALA A 149 11.63 2.84 -4.49
N VAL A 150 12.58 3.24 -3.66
CA VAL A 150 13.81 3.87 -4.07
C VAL A 150 14.99 2.94 -3.86
N ALA A 151 15.72 2.68 -4.93
CA ALA A 151 16.90 1.83 -4.89
C ALA A 151 18.14 2.58 -4.39
N ASP A 152 19.13 1.84 -3.89
CA ASP A 152 20.40 2.39 -3.36
C ASP A 152 21.15 3.28 -4.36
N ASN A 153 21.03 2.99 -5.66
CA ASN A 153 21.65 3.78 -6.73
C ASN A 153 20.87 5.05 -7.10
N GLY A 154 19.73 5.30 -6.48
CA GLY A 154 18.89 6.47 -6.75
C GLY A 154 17.82 6.28 -7.81
N ASP A 155 17.71 5.11 -8.42
CA ASP A 155 16.59 4.79 -9.30
C ASP A 155 15.30 4.71 -8.47
N ILE A 156 14.22 5.33 -8.94
CA ILE A 156 12.93 5.37 -8.26
C ILE A 156 11.92 4.57 -9.07
N TYR A 157 11.37 3.53 -8.48
CA TYR A 157 10.37 2.67 -9.11
C TYR A 157 8.98 3.00 -8.58
N VAL A 158 8.00 3.09 -9.49
CA VAL A 158 6.61 3.40 -9.16
C VAL A 158 5.71 2.38 -9.84
N THR A 159 4.80 1.77 -9.08
CA THR A 159 3.75 0.92 -9.63
C THR A 159 2.59 1.77 -10.14
N ASN A 160 2.05 1.43 -11.32
CA ASN A 160 0.79 1.96 -11.82
C ASN A 160 -0.27 0.85 -11.79
N GLU A 161 -1.43 1.13 -11.21
CA GLU A 161 -2.53 0.17 -11.12
C GLU A 161 -3.15 -0.14 -12.49
N ARG A 162 -3.12 0.82 -13.42
CA ARG A 162 -3.75 0.75 -14.74
C ARG A 162 -3.08 1.68 -15.74
N GLU A 163 -3.38 1.48 -17.01
CA GLU A 163 -3.08 2.44 -18.06
C GLU A 163 -4.00 3.67 -17.98
N ASP A 164 -3.60 4.71 -18.67
CA ASP A 164 -4.40 5.91 -18.86
C ASP A 164 -5.68 5.60 -19.66
N GLY A 165 -6.80 6.24 -19.26
CA GLY A 165 -8.11 5.99 -19.90
C GLY A 165 -8.72 4.61 -19.64
N ALA A 166 -8.20 3.86 -18.68
CA ALA A 166 -8.71 2.53 -18.33
C ALA A 166 -10.19 2.55 -17.98
N SER A 167 -10.95 1.61 -18.59
CA SER A 167 -12.37 1.45 -18.37
C SER A 167 -12.69 0.52 -17.20
N ILE A 168 -13.90 0.60 -16.65
CA ILE A 168 -14.43 -0.38 -15.70
C ILE A 168 -14.33 -1.81 -16.26
N ALA A 169 -14.42 -1.97 -17.58
CA ALA A 169 -14.28 -3.26 -18.25
C ALA A 169 -12.88 -3.87 -18.03
N GLU A 170 -11.82 -3.06 -18.03
CA GLU A 170 -10.45 -3.55 -17.76
C GLU A 170 -10.34 -4.17 -16.37
N PHE A 171 -10.95 -3.53 -15.39
CA PHE A 171 -11.00 -4.04 -14.03
C PHE A 171 -11.86 -5.32 -13.93
N LEU A 172 -13.04 -5.34 -14.57
CA LEU A 172 -13.95 -6.50 -14.55
C LEU A 172 -13.41 -7.72 -15.30
N PHE A 173 -12.64 -7.50 -16.37
CA PHE A 173 -12.05 -8.58 -17.18
C PHE A 173 -10.62 -8.91 -16.81
N LEU A 174 -10.13 -8.45 -15.65
CA LEU A 174 -8.78 -8.74 -15.12
C LEU A 174 -7.67 -8.48 -16.15
N GLN A 175 -7.79 -7.39 -16.92
CA GLN A 175 -6.79 -7.08 -17.94
C GLN A 175 -5.45 -6.72 -17.28
N ARG A 176 -4.39 -7.24 -17.89
CA ARG A 176 -3.02 -7.07 -17.39
C ARG A 176 -2.35 -5.88 -18.08
N LYS A 177 -2.84 -4.68 -17.77
CA LYS A 177 -2.35 -3.42 -18.35
C LYS A 177 -1.60 -2.53 -17.35
N ALA A 178 -1.51 -2.98 -16.10
CA ALA A 178 -0.70 -2.32 -15.10
C ALA A 178 0.79 -2.49 -15.39
N ASN A 179 1.58 -1.55 -14.95
CA ASN A 179 3.02 -1.53 -15.19
C ASN A 179 3.81 -1.00 -14.00
N VAL A 180 5.11 -1.10 -14.08
CA VAL A 180 6.06 -0.39 -13.22
C VAL A 180 6.88 0.55 -14.08
N VAL A 181 6.99 1.79 -13.65
CA VAL A 181 7.88 2.76 -14.27
C VAL A 181 9.09 3.02 -13.39
N VAL A 182 10.20 3.41 -14.01
CA VAL A 182 11.40 3.82 -13.28
C VAL A 182 11.83 5.22 -13.71
N TYR A 183 12.09 6.07 -12.71
CA TYR A 183 12.81 7.31 -12.91
C TYR A 183 14.28 7.10 -12.58
N ARG A 184 15.13 7.49 -13.50
CA ARG A 184 16.58 7.49 -13.32
C ARG A 184 17.10 8.91 -13.39
N PRO A 185 17.78 9.39 -12.37
CA PRO A 185 18.39 10.71 -12.43
C PRO A 185 19.20 10.88 -13.74
N GLN A 186 19.03 12.02 -14.42
CA GLN A 186 19.67 12.38 -15.70
C GLN A 186 19.17 11.59 -16.94
N LEU A 187 18.46 10.48 -16.79
CA LEU A 187 17.94 9.68 -17.91
C LEU A 187 16.43 9.80 -18.07
N GLY A 188 15.72 10.26 -17.02
CA GLY A 188 14.27 10.41 -17.02
C GLY A 188 13.50 9.11 -16.79
N TRP A 189 12.22 9.14 -17.15
CA TRP A 189 11.26 8.06 -16.93
C TRP A 189 11.25 7.05 -18.08
N ARG A 190 11.00 5.79 -17.73
CA ARG A 190 10.70 4.71 -18.67
C ARG A 190 9.87 3.61 -18.00
N ILE A 191 9.23 2.76 -18.80
CA ILE A 191 8.61 1.51 -18.33
C ILE A 191 9.72 0.54 -17.93
N ALA A 192 9.62 0.01 -16.71
CA ALA A 192 10.55 -0.98 -16.16
C ALA A 192 10.01 -2.41 -16.28
N ALA A 193 8.71 -2.60 -16.09
CA ALA A 193 7.98 -3.86 -16.30
C ALA A 193 6.54 -3.56 -16.69
N ASP A 194 5.90 -4.48 -17.40
CA ASP A 194 4.51 -4.43 -17.84
C ASP A 194 3.80 -5.79 -17.59
N ASP A 195 2.62 -5.97 -18.14
CA ASP A 195 1.83 -7.21 -18.00
C ASP A 195 1.49 -7.56 -16.56
N LEU A 196 1.10 -6.57 -15.77
CA LEU A 196 0.63 -6.69 -14.39
C LEU A 196 -0.89 -6.48 -14.29
N ALA A 197 -1.52 -7.11 -13.30
CA ALA A 197 -2.96 -6.99 -13.05
C ALA A 197 -3.21 -6.17 -11.78
N VAL A 198 -3.37 -4.86 -11.94
CA VAL A 198 -3.48 -3.87 -10.85
C VAL A 198 -2.26 -3.97 -9.93
N ALA A 199 -1.10 -3.52 -10.43
CA ALA A 199 0.13 -3.47 -9.65
C ALA A 199 -0.07 -2.53 -8.46
N ASN A 200 0.31 -3.00 -7.27
CA ASN A 200 0.05 -2.30 -6.01
C ASN A 200 1.37 -2.09 -5.27
N GLY A 201 1.61 -2.74 -4.14
CA GLY A 201 2.83 -2.56 -3.36
C GLY A 201 4.12 -2.93 -4.08
N ILE A 202 5.19 -2.22 -3.81
CA ILE A 202 6.53 -2.46 -4.34
C ILE A 202 7.57 -2.42 -3.22
N LEU A 203 8.47 -3.41 -3.19
CA LEU A 203 9.56 -3.49 -2.23
C LEU A 203 10.87 -3.81 -2.94
N ILE A 204 11.93 -3.09 -2.60
CA ILE A 204 13.28 -3.32 -3.12
C ILE A 204 14.19 -3.84 -2.02
N GLN A 205 14.83 -4.98 -2.27
CA GLN A 205 15.87 -5.55 -1.42
C GLN A 205 17.12 -5.81 -2.27
N GLY A 206 18.09 -4.93 -2.18
CA GLY A 206 19.29 -4.97 -3.02
C GLY A 206 18.93 -4.91 -4.51
N ASN A 207 19.21 -5.99 -5.26
CA ASN A 207 18.88 -6.06 -6.69
C ASN A 207 17.53 -6.74 -6.99
N THR A 208 16.83 -7.20 -5.97
CA THR A 208 15.52 -7.86 -6.11
C THR A 208 14.39 -6.87 -5.87
N VAL A 209 13.37 -6.92 -6.72
CA VAL A 209 12.14 -6.14 -6.60
C VAL A 209 10.96 -7.09 -6.45
N TRP A 210 10.12 -6.80 -5.47
CA TRP A 210 8.91 -7.54 -5.16
C TRP A 210 7.71 -6.66 -5.45
N ILE A 211 6.70 -7.23 -6.10
CA ILE A 211 5.49 -6.50 -6.49
C ILE A 211 4.27 -7.35 -6.13
N THR A 212 3.34 -6.73 -5.41
CA THR A 212 2.00 -7.29 -5.20
C THR A 212 1.05 -6.86 -6.31
N GLN A 213 -0.03 -7.61 -6.48
CA GLN A 213 -1.07 -7.32 -7.47
C GLN A 213 -2.44 -7.50 -6.81
N THR A 214 -3.32 -6.51 -6.96
CA THR A 214 -4.68 -6.62 -6.40
C THR A 214 -5.50 -7.63 -7.17
N LEU A 215 -5.46 -7.64 -8.50
CA LEU A 215 -6.23 -8.57 -9.34
C LEU A 215 -5.40 -9.70 -9.96
N GLY A 216 -4.11 -9.75 -9.66
CA GLY A 216 -3.22 -10.84 -10.04
C GLY A 216 -3.10 -11.91 -8.96
N GLU A 217 -2.48 -13.02 -9.31
CA GLU A 217 -2.14 -14.07 -8.36
C GLU A 217 -0.67 -14.00 -7.98
N GLY A 218 -0.41 -14.28 -6.71
CA GLY A 218 0.92 -14.44 -6.15
C GLY A 218 1.74 -13.16 -6.07
N LEU A 219 2.91 -13.33 -5.49
CA LEU A 219 3.93 -12.31 -5.37
C LEU A 219 4.85 -12.36 -6.58
N ARG A 220 5.05 -11.24 -7.25
CA ARG A 220 5.98 -11.13 -8.38
C ARG A 220 7.38 -10.79 -7.90
N ARG A 221 8.37 -11.59 -8.31
CA ARG A 221 9.78 -11.34 -8.04
C ARG A 221 10.50 -10.97 -9.34
N TYR A 222 11.18 -9.85 -9.31
CA TYR A 222 11.99 -9.34 -10.41
C TYR A 222 13.44 -9.12 -10.00
N GLN A 223 14.31 -9.06 -10.97
CA GLN A 223 15.68 -8.60 -10.82
C GLN A 223 15.88 -7.31 -11.61
N ARG A 224 16.50 -6.32 -10.99
CA ARG A 224 16.87 -5.07 -11.65
C ARG A 224 18.03 -5.29 -12.62
N THR A 225 17.92 -4.75 -13.80
CA THR A 225 18.99 -4.71 -14.80
C THR A 225 19.79 -3.41 -14.69
N SER A 226 20.98 -3.37 -15.26
CA SER A 226 21.85 -2.17 -15.22
C SER A 226 21.22 -0.94 -15.88
N ASP A 227 20.27 -1.12 -16.79
CA ASP A 227 19.53 -0.05 -17.44
C ASP A 227 18.24 0.35 -16.70
N GLY A 228 17.97 -0.26 -15.53
CA GLY A 228 16.82 0.04 -14.68
C GLY A 228 15.55 -0.75 -15.01
N ARG A 229 15.54 -1.59 -16.04
CA ARG A 229 14.42 -2.49 -16.31
C ARG A 229 14.33 -3.60 -15.27
N LEU A 230 13.18 -4.26 -15.24
CA LEU A 230 12.90 -5.38 -14.35
C LEU A 230 12.74 -6.66 -15.19
N THR A 231 13.54 -7.68 -14.89
CA THR A 231 13.38 -9.01 -15.47
C THR A 231 12.63 -9.90 -14.50
N GLN A 232 11.47 -10.41 -14.90
CA GLN A 232 10.69 -11.29 -14.04
C GLN A 232 11.44 -12.61 -13.81
N MET A 233 11.62 -12.96 -12.54
CA MET A 233 12.30 -14.17 -12.10
C MET A 233 11.33 -15.26 -11.67
N ALA A 234 10.23 -14.87 -10.99
CA ALA A 234 9.26 -15.80 -10.48
C ALA A 234 7.89 -15.12 -10.23
N GLN A 235 6.87 -15.96 -10.21
CA GLN A 235 5.58 -15.71 -9.54
C GLN A 235 5.47 -16.75 -8.44
N LEU A 236 5.28 -16.30 -7.19
CA LEU A 236 5.33 -17.17 -6.02
C LEU A 236 4.00 -17.14 -5.29
N GLY A 237 3.56 -18.33 -4.83
CA GLY A 237 2.29 -18.48 -4.12
C GLY A 237 1.06 -18.25 -5.00
N ASN A 238 -0.11 -18.27 -4.36
CA ASN A 238 -1.42 -18.13 -5.00
C ASN A 238 -2.32 -17.12 -4.26
N LEU A 239 -1.74 -16.26 -3.43
CA LEU A 239 -2.47 -15.21 -2.74
C LEU A 239 -2.98 -14.19 -3.75
N SER A 240 -4.14 -13.61 -3.50
CA SER A 240 -4.79 -12.63 -4.37
C SER A 240 -5.41 -11.48 -3.58
N LEU A 241 -5.81 -10.44 -4.28
CA LEU A 241 -6.38 -9.22 -3.71
C LEU A 241 -5.42 -8.55 -2.73
N LEU A 242 -4.12 -8.59 -3.08
CA LEU A 242 -3.02 -8.06 -2.28
C LEU A 242 -2.93 -6.54 -2.43
N ASP A 243 -2.47 -5.88 -1.36
CA ASP A 243 -2.18 -4.45 -1.33
C ASP A 243 -0.66 -4.22 -1.14
N SER A 244 -0.24 -3.35 -0.24
CA SER A 244 1.17 -3.03 0.00
C SER A 244 2.01 -4.24 0.43
N ILE A 245 3.30 -4.03 0.56
CA ILE A 245 4.25 -5.05 1.01
C ILE A 245 5.30 -4.41 1.90
N THR A 246 5.48 -4.95 3.11
CA THR A 246 6.54 -4.54 4.02
C THR A 246 7.35 -5.75 4.48
N VAL A 247 8.51 -5.50 5.08
CA VAL A 247 9.40 -6.56 5.57
C VAL A 247 9.43 -6.58 7.09
N ARG A 248 9.42 -7.79 7.66
CA ARG A 248 9.65 -8.03 9.10
C ARG A 248 11.12 -8.28 9.40
N ASP A 249 11.50 -8.15 10.68
CA ASP A 249 12.86 -8.41 11.16
C ASP A 249 13.35 -9.84 10.86
N ASN A 250 12.43 -10.82 10.74
CA ASN A 250 12.75 -12.20 10.37
C ASN A 250 12.94 -12.41 8.84
N GLY A 251 12.78 -11.36 8.04
CA GLY A 251 12.89 -11.40 6.58
C GLY A 251 11.62 -11.81 5.84
N HIS A 252 10.55 -12.19 6.55
CA HIS A 252 9.24 -12.43 5.94
C HIS A 252 8.56 -11.11 5.55
N PHE A 253 7.57 -11.19 4.68
CA PHE A 253 6.80 -10.03 4.26
C PHE A 253 5.44 -10.00 4.95
N LEU A 254 5.00 -8.79 5.30
CA LEU A 254 3.61 -8.53 5.68
C LEU A 254 2.87 -7.98 4.47
N ILE A 255 1.80 -8.66 4.10
CA ILE A 255 1.00 -8.30 2.94
C ILE A 255 -0.48 -8.26 3.32
N PRO A 256 -1.09 -7.07 3.34
CA PRO A 256 -2.54 -6.92 3.47
C PRO A 256 -3.27 -7.49 2.24
N ALA A 257 -4.49 -7.96 2.47
CA ALA A 257 -5.35 -8.44 1.41
C ALA A 257 -6.84 -8.18 1.72
N TYR A 258 -7.63 -8.03 0.65
CA TYR A 258 -9.08 -7.86 0.69
C TYR A 258 -9.79 -9.18 0.34
N PRO A 259 -10.21 -10.01 1.31
CA PRO A 259 -10.80 -11.32 1.02
C PRO A 259 -12.07 -11.27 0.17
N SER A 260 -12.65 -10.08 0.00
CA SER A 260 -13.88 -9.88 -0.77
C SER A 260 -13.85 -8.55 -1.51
N LEU A 261 -13.55 -8.62 -2.80
CA LEU A 261 -13.60 -7.45 -3.68
C LEU A 261 -14.99 -6.77 -3.71
N PRO A 262 -16.14 -7.49 -3.77
CA PRO A 262 -17.44 -6.84 -3.69
C PRO A 262 -17.66 -6.04 -2.40
N ASN A 263 -17.23 -6.57 -1.25
CA ASN A 263 -17.34 -5.86 0.02
C ASN A 263 -16.41 -4.63 0.06
N PHE A 264 -15.23 -4.73 -0.52
CA PHE A 264 -14.32 -3.60 -0.68
C PHE A 264 -14.95 -2.47 -1.49
N LEU A 265 -15.51 -2.77 -2.65
CA LEU A 265 -16.18 -1.79 -3.52
C LEU A 265 -17.42 -1.17 -2.84
N LEU A 266 -18.20 -1.98 -2.11
CA LEU A 266 -19.33 -1.47 -1.33
C LEU A 266 -18.86 -0.55 -0.19
N HIS A 267 -17.79 -0.90 0.51
CA HIS A 267 -17.22 -0.08 1.57
C HIS A 267 -16.68 1.26 1.03
N TRP A 268 -16.11 1.25 -0.17
CA TRP A 268 -15.67 2.48 -0.84
C TRP A 268 -16.84 3.43 -1.08
N GLN A 269 -17.93 2.91 -1.68
CA GLN A 269 -19.09 3.71 -2.05
C GLN A 269 -19.96 4.12 -0.86
N LEU A 270 -20.06 3.27 0.14
CA LEU A 270 -20.99 3.39 1.28
C LEU A 270 -20.22 3.26 2.60
N PRO A 271 -19.95 4.37 3.32
CA PRO A 271 -19.16 4.36 4.56
C PRO A 271 -19.70 3.42 5.65
N GLY A 272 -21.00 3.12 5.66
CA GLY A 272 -21.63 2.19 6.60
C GLY A 272 -21.39 0.72 6.32
N GLN A 273 -20.88 0.38 5.13
CA GLN A 273 -20.50 -0.99 4.77
C GLN A 273 -19.10 -1.32 5.30
N ARG A 274 -18.76 -2.60 5.32
CA ARG A 274 -17.49 -3.10 5.86
C ARG A 274 -16.75 -3.90 4.81
N SER A 275 -15.44 -3.75 4.79
CA SER A 275 -14.53 -4.58 3.99
C SER A 275 -13.74 -5.48 4.91
N PRO A 276 -13.92 -6.81 4.83
CA PRO A 276 -13.03 -7.73 5.53
C PRO A 276 -11.59 -7.53 5.09
N THR A 277 -10.66 -7.84 5.99
CA THR A 277 -9.22 -7.74 5.73
C THR A 277 -8.47 -8.92 6.32
N LYS A 278 -7.34 -9.26 5.70
CA LYS A 278 -6.35 -10.22 6.21
C LYS A 278 -4.96 -9.64 6.08
N ILE A 279 -4.09 -10.00 7.03
CA ILE A 279 -2.66 -9.75 6.91
C ILE A 279 -1.98 -11.11 6.84
N TYR A 280 -1.23 -11.31 5.77
CA TYR A 280 -0.41 -12.50 5.57
C TYR A 280 1.03 -12.21 6.02
N ASP A 281 1.59 -13.19 6.73
CA ASP A 281 3.04 -13.35 6.92
C ASP A 281 3.52 -14.30 5.82
N VAL A 282 4.32 -13.79 4.89
CA VAL A 282 4.69 -14.49 3.65
C VAL A 282 6.17 -14.79 3.63
N ASP A 283 6.52 -16.06 3.41
CA ASP A 283 7.90 -16.46 3.12
C ASP A 283 8.29 -15.98 1.70
N PRO A 284 9.29 -15.10 1.56
CA PRO A 284 9.69 -14.57 0.25
C PRO A 284 10.34 -15.62 -0.69
N GLN A 285 10.73 -16.77 -0.18
CA GLN A 285 11.33 -17.82 -1.01
C GLN A 285 10.27 -18.68 -1.71
N THR A 286 9.19 -18.97 -1.02
CA THR A 286 8.11 -19.85 -1.50
C THR A 286 6.86 -19.11 -1.93
N GLY A 287 6.63 -17.90 -1.43
CA GLY A 287 5.38 -17.14 -1.58
C GLY A 287 4.22 -17.73 -0.77
N GLN A 288 4.49 -18.68 0.12
CA GLN A 288 3.47 -19.20 1.02
C GLN A 288 3.21 -18.22 2.16
N GLY A 289 1.95 -17.96 2.45
CA GLY A 289 1.54 -17.04 3.49
C GLY A 289 0.65 -17.68 4.54
N SER A 290 0.90 -17.40 5.81
CA SER A 290 0.00 -17.68 6.93
C SER A 290 -0.76 -16.42 7.33
N VAL A 291 -2.00 -16.56 7.77
CA VAL A 291 -2.82 -15.42 8.23
C VAL A 291 -2.48 -15.12 9.67
N ILE A 292 -1.85 -13.98 9.95
CA ILE A 292 -1.54 -13.53 11.31
C ILE A 292 -2.60 -12.59 11.90
N PHE A 293 -3.36 -11.90 11.05
CA PHE A 293 -4.47 -11.05 11.46
C PHE A 293 -5.63 -11.22 10.48
N ALA A 294 -6.85 -11.29 10.99
CA ALA A 294 -8.07 -11.29 10.17
C ALA A 294 -9.18 -10.54 10.90
N ASP A 295 -9.87 -9.67 10.19
CA ASP A 295 -11.05 -8.95 10.70
C ASP A 295 -12.16 -8.90 9.64
N SER A 296 -13.40 -9.00 10.10
CA SER A 296 -14.59 -8.90 9.23
C SER A 296 -14.93 -7.45 8.81
N GLY A 297 -14.06 -6.50 9.11
CA GLY A 297 -14.29 -5.07 8.97
C GLY A 297 -14.94 -4.41 10.18
N ARG A 298 -15.01 -5.09 11.32
CA ARG A 298 -15.61 -4.54 12.56
C ARG A 298 -14.66 -3.67 13.34
N THR A 299 -13.42 -4.11 13.45
CA THR A 299 -12.35 -3.38 14.14
C THR A 299 -11.65 -2.44 13.18
N ILE A 300 -11.31 -2.92 12.00
CA ILE A 300 -10.70 -2.17 10.90
C ILE A 300 -11.19 -2.71 9.56
N SER A 301 -11.40 -1.86 8.57
CA SER A 301 -11.82 -2.23 7.20
C SER A 301 -10.75 -1.81 6.19
N ALA A 302 -10.60 -2.60 5.12
CA ALA A 302 -9.77 -2.26 3.97
C ALA A 302 -8.34 -1.83 4.38
N VAL A 303 -7.64 -2.70 5.12
CA VAL A 303 -6.24 -2.46 5.49
C VAL A 303 -5.38 -2.44 4.23
N SER A 304 -4.67 -1.32 4.03
CA SER A 304 -3.78 -1.11 2.89
C SER A 304 -2.32 -1.41 3.21
N THR A 305 -1.87 -1.11 4.43
CA THR A 305 -0.49 -1.36 4.84
C THR A 305 -0.41 -2.01 6.21
N ALA A 306 0.61 -2.84 6.42
CA ALA A 306 0.89 -3.52 7.68
C ALA A 306 2.39 -3.44 7.98
N LEU A 307 2.78 -2.93 9.14
CA LEU A 307 4.17 -2.78 9.52
C LEU A 307 4.41 -3.35 10.92
N ALA A 308 5.34 -4.29 11.03
CA ALA A 308 5.76 -4.85 12.32
C ALA A 308 6.97 -4.06 12.86
N ILE A 309 6.86 -3.62 14.11
CA ILE A 309 7.95 -2.96 14.83
C ILE A 309 8.05 -3.59 16.20
N LYS A 310 9.10 -4.37 16.43
CA LYS A 310 9.27 -5.16 17.64
C LYS A 310 8.07 -6.10 17.87
N ASP A 311 7.38 -5.96 18.98
CA ASP A 311 6.21 -6.73 19.42
C ASP A 311 4.86 -6.07 19.04
N GLN A 312 4.87 -5.12 18.09
CA GLN A 312 3.67 -4.39 17.68
C GLN A 312 3.47 -4.47 16.17
N LEU A 313 2.21 -4.65 15.77
CA LEU A 313 1.76 -4.54 14.39
C LEU A 313 0.94 -3.25 14.23
N TYR A 314 1.34 -2.42 13.28
CA TYR A 314 0.62 -1.22 12.88
C TYR A 314 -0.09 -1.45 11.56
N LEU A 315 -1.38 -1.12 11.49
CA LEU A 315 -2.22 -1.32 10.32
C LEU A 315 -2.78 0.01 9.85
N GLY A 316 -2.44 0.40 8.62
CA GLY A 316 -3.05 1.50 7.90
C GLY A 316 -4.27 1.04 7.12
N GLN A 317 -5.07 1.98 6.62
CA GLN A 317 -6.29 1.69 5.90
C GLN A 317 -6.68 2.81 4.93
N ILE A 318 -7.50 2.49 3.95
CA ILE A 318 -7.80 3.39 2.83
C ILE A 318 -8.76 4.54 3.20
N PHE A 319 -9.68 4.35 4.17
CA PHE A 319 -10.84 5.25 4.30
C PHE A 319 -11.02 5.89 5.67
N ASP A 320 -10.97 5.12 6.76
CA ASP A 320 -11.32 5.64 8.08
C ASP A 320 -10.16 6.44 8.70
N ALA A 321 -10.44 7.17 9.79
CA ALA A 321 -9.52 8.17 10.32
C ALA A 321 -8.73 7.67 11.54
N PHE A 322 -8.07 6.50 11.42
CA PHE A 322 -7.20 5.93 12.46
C PHE A 322 -6.23 4.89 11.92
N VAL A 323 -5.11 4.73 12.57
CA VAL A 323 -4.22 3.55 12.47
C VAL A 323 -4.57 2.60 13.60
N LEU A 324 -4.54 1.29 13.34
CA LEU A 324 -4.73 0.27 14.35
C LEU A 324 -3.38 -0.28 14.80
N ARG A 325 -3.13 -0.30 16.11
CA ARG A 325 -1.95 -0.91 16.73
C ARG A 325 -2.35 -2.16 17.47
N CYS A 326 -1.73 -3.28 17.16
CA CYS A 326 -2.02 -4.58 17.75
C CYS A 326 -0.76 -5.19 18.39
N PRO A 327 -0.88 -5.94 19.49
CA PRO A 327 0.23 -6.75 19.97
C PRO A 327 0.54 -7.85 18.94
N LEU A 328 1.82 -8.01 18.59
CA LEU A 328 2.30 -9.05 17.69
C LEU A 328 2.89 -10.17 18.54
N PRO A 329 2.35 -11.39 18.50
CA PRO A 329 2.93 -12.55 19.19
C PRO A 329 4.38 -12.81 18.73
N GLN A 330 5.22 -13.19 19.67
CA GLN A 330 6.62 -13.55 19.43
C GLN A 330 6.73 -14.92 18.77
#